data_eca3ebaa315d6e3b887c4388c7f6ae0e
#
_entry.id   eca3ebaa315d6e3b887c4388c7f6ae0e
#
_cell.length_a   1.000
_cell.length_b   1.000
_cell.length_c   1.000
_cell.angle_alpha   90.00
_cell.angle_beta   90.00
_cell.angle_gamma   90.00
#
_symmetry.space_group_name_H-M   'P 1'
#
loop_
_entity.id
_entity.type
_entity.pdbx_description
1 polymer ?
#
loop_
_entity_poly.entity_id
_entity_poly.type
_entity_poly.pdbx_seq_one_letter_code
_entity_poly.pdbx_strand_id
1 'polypeptide(L)'
;CGSSYKNKGVQELLDAIVEYMPSPLDKQAVTGINPKTDEEETREPSDEAPFAALAFKIMTDPYVGKLAFFRVYSGCLEAGKTVLNTNKKQRERMGRILLMHANHREDLPVVYSGDIAAAVGLKNTTTGDTLCDEKHPIVLENMVFPEPVIRVAIEPKTKAGQEKMGIALAKLAEEDPTFKTYTDEETGQTIIAGMGELHLEIIV
;
A
#
# COMPACT_ATOMS: atom_id res chain seq x y z
N CYS A 1 24.78 -15.67 -9.23
CA CYS A 1 25.22 -14.63 -8.29
C CYS A 1 25.68 -13.39 -9.02
N GLY A 2 25.42 -12.21 -8.47
CA GLY A 2 25.84 -10.95 -9.08
C GLY A 2 26.18 -9.88 -8.04
N SER A 3 26.56 -8.71 -8.52
CA SER A 3 26.79 -7.51 -7.73
C SER A 3 26.31 -6.30 -8.53
N SER A 4 25.14 -5.78 -8.22
CA SER A 4 24.58 -4.60 -8.87
C SER A 4 25.49 -3.37 -8.72
N TYR A 5 26.13 -3.24 -7.56
CA TYR A 5 27.12 -2.17 -7.30
C TYR A 5 28.31 -2.20 -8.28
N LYS A 6 28.72 -3.39 -8.73
CA LYS A 6 29.82 -3.58 -9.68
C LYS A 6 29.35 -3.83 -11.12
N ASN A 7 28.05 -3.69 -11.39
CA ASN A 7 27.43 -4.01 -12.69
C ASN A 7 27.77 -5.44 -13.19
N LYS A 8 27.75 -6.42 -12.27
CA LYS A 8 28.02 -7.82 -12.58
C LYS A 8 26.75 -8.64 -12.45
N GLY A 9 26.38 -9.38 -13.50
CA GLY A 9 25.21 -10.27 -13.50
C GLY A 9 23.85 -9.55 -13.49
N VAL A 10 23.79 -8.28 -13.89
CA VAL A 10 22.55 -7.50 -13.91
C VAL A 10 21.66 -7.91 -15.08
N GLN A 11 22.24 -8.10 -16.27
CA GLN A 11 21.51 -8.54 -17.45
C GLN A 11 20.92 -9.94 -17.23
N GLU A 12 21.70 -10.87 -16.71
CA GLU A 12 21.25 -12.24 -16.40
C GLU A 12 20.14 -12.25 -15.36
N LEU A 13 20.15 -11.30 -14.41
CA LEU A 13 19.04 -11.14 -13.46
C LEU A 13 17.75 -10.65 -14.16
N LEU A 14 17.88 -9.66 -15.05
CA LEU A 14 16.74 -9.15 -15.81
C LEU A 14 16.18 -10.22 -16.76
N ASP A 15 17.02 -10.96 -17.43
CA ASP A 15 16.64 -12.07 -18.29
C ASP A 15 15.90 -13.16 -17.48
N ALA A 16 16.41 -13.50 -16.30
CA ALA A 16 15.74 -14.46 -15.39
C ALA A 16 14.38 -13.96 -14.90
N ILE A 17 14.21 -12.65 -14.65
CA ILE A 17 12.90 -12.10 -14.31
C ILE A 17 11.91 -12.27 -15.47
N VAL A 18 12.33 -11.96 -16.70
CA VAL A 18 11.49 -12.11 -17.90
C VAL A 18 11.13 -13.58 -18.15
N GLU A 19 12.08 -14.51 -17.91
CA GLU A 19 11.91 -15.93 -18.20
C GLU A 19 11.10 -16.67 -17.14
N TYR A 20 11.27 -16.32 -15.85
CA TYR A 20 10.70 -17.10 -14.73
C TYR A 20 9.53 -16.43 -14.04
N MET A 21 9.35 -15.10 -14.14
CA MET A 21 8.23 -14.43 -13.48
C MET A 21 6.98 -14.46 -14.37
N PRO A 22 5.82 -14.92 -13.84
CA PRO A 22 4.60 -14.94 -14.63
C PRO A 22 4.08 -13.52 -14.89
N SER A 23 3.60 -13.29 -16.11
CA SER A 23 2.85 -12.06 -16.43
C SER A 23 1.45 -12.08 -15.79
N PRO A 24 0.76 -10.95 -15.71
CA PRO A 24 -0.65 -10.92 -15.26
C PRO A 24 -1.57 -11.85 -16.04
N LEU A 25 -1.29 -12.08 -17.35
CA LEU A 25 -2.06 -12.95 -18.21
C LEU A 25 -1.77 -14.45 -18.02
N ASP A 26 -0.63 -14.79 -17.42
CA ASP A 26 -0.27 -16.17 -17.09
C ASP A 26 -0.92 -16.64 -15.77
N LYS A 27 -1.51 -15.71 -15.02
CA LYS A 27 -2.20 -15.99 -13.77
C LYS A 27 -3.69 -16.20 -14.01
N GLN A 28 -4.27 -17.06 -13.18
CA GLN A 28 -5.72 -17.20 -13.15
C GLN A 28 -6.38 -15.91 -12.67
N ALA A 29 -7.68 -15.76 -12.98
CA ALA A 29 -8.51 -14.68 -12.46
C ALA A 29 -8.35 -14.55 -10.95
N VAL A 30 -8.25 -13.30 -10.46
CA VAL A 30 -8.20 -13.05 -9.02
C VAL A 30 -9.58 -13.28 -8.41
N THR A 31 -9.63 -13.97 -7.28
CA THR A 31 -10.85 -14.18 -6.51
C THR A 31 -10.97 -13.14 -5.39
N GLY A 32 -12.19 -12.81 -5.05
CA GLY A 32 -12.51 -11.93 -3.94
C GLY A 32 -13.95 -12.17 -3.47
N ILE A 33 -14.34 -11.48 -2.43
CA ILE A 33 -15.69 -11.61 -1.83
C ILE A 33 -16.49 -10.35 -2.13
N ASN A 34 -17.70 -10.51 -2.64
CA ASN A 34 -18.65 -9.41 -2.78
C ASN A 34 -19.17 -9.00 -1.40
N PRO A 35 -18.93 -7.77 -0.92
CA PRO A 35 -19.31 -7.37 0.44
C PRO A 35 -20.82 -7.17 0.64
N LYS A 36 -21.63 -7.29 -0.43
CA LYS A 36 -23.08 -7.17 -0.37
C LYS A 36 -23.79 -8.53 -0.30
N THR A 37 -23.25 -9.51 -1.05
CA THR A 37 -23.85 -10.86 -1.16
C THR A 37 -23.12 -11.90 -0.35
N ASP A 38 -21.89 -11.59 0.09
CA ASP A 38 -20.95 -12.51 0.77
C ASP A 38 -20.58 -13.73 -0.09
N GLU A 39 -20.72 -13.59 -1.43
CA GLU A 39 -20.39 -14.61 -2.40
C GLU A 39 -19.00 -14.37 -2.98
N GLU A 40 -18.34 -15.45 -3.34
CA GLU A 40 -17.06 -15.41 -4.04
C GLU A 40 -17.27 -14.97 -5.50
N GLU A 41 -16.51 -13.97 -5.93
CA GLU A 41 -16.49 -13.46 -7.29
C GLU A 41 -15.06 -13.49 -7.85
N THR A 42 -14.95 -13.65 -9.15
CA THR A 42 -13.68 -13.60 -9.87
C THR A 42 -13.56 -12.33 -10.70
N ARG A 43 -12.32 -11.86 -10.91
CA ARG A 43 -12.00 -10.77 -11.82
C ARG A 43 -10.91 -11.24 -12.78
N GLU A 44 -11.24 -11.24 -14.07
CA GLU A 44 -10.29 -11.56 -15.14
C GLU A 44 -9.28 -10.41 -15.30
N PRO A 45 -8.03 -10.69 -15.65
CA PRO A 45 -7.01 -9.68 -15.94
C PRO A 45 -7.25 -9.05 -17.33
N SER A 46 -8.35 -8.32 -17.48
CA SER A 46 -8.79 -7.66 -18.72
C SER A 46 -9.11 -6.20 -18.43
N ASP A 47 -8.82 -5.32 -19.39
CA ASP A 47 -9.10 -3.89 -19.30
C ASP A 47 -10.59 -3.55 -19.39
N GLU A 48 -11.40 -4.44 -20.00
CA GLU A 48 -12.86 -4.31 -20.11
C GLU A 48 -13.60 -4.79 -18.86
N ALA A 49 -12.92 -5.50 -17.96
CA ALA A 49 -13.52 -5.96 -16.72
C ALA A 49 -13.77 -4.78 -15.74
N PRO A 50 -14.66 -4.94 -14.75
CA PRO A 50 -14.81 -3.93 -13.70
C PRO A 50 -13.50 -3.68 -12.96
N PHE A 51 -13.19 -2.41 -12.71
CA PHE A 51 -11.96 -2.04 -12.03
C PHE A 51 -11.85 -2.65 -10.64
N ALA A 52 -10.73 -3.28 -10.37
CA ALA A 52 -10.34 -3.75 -9.03
C ALA A 52 -8.82 -3.69 -8.86
N ALA A 53 -8.38 -3.10 -7.76
CA ALA A 53 -6.98 -2.91 -7.40
C ALA A 53 -6.76 -3.11 -5.90
N LEU A 54 -5.56 -3.50 -5.53
CA LEU A 54 -5.13 -3.65 -4.13
C LEU A 54 -4.07 -2.60 -3.80
N ALA A 55 -4.31 -1.81 -2.77
CA ALA A 55 -3.32 -0.91 -2.19
C ALA A 55 -2.37 -1.74 -1.31
N PHE A 56 -1.13 -1.94 -1.76
CA PHE A 56 -0.19 -2.85 -1.09
C PHE A 56 0.89 -2.13 -0.28
N LYS A 57 1.04 -0.82 -0.45
CA LYS A 57 2.02 -0.01 0.30
C LYS A 57 1.58 1.44 0.40
N ILE A 58 1.72 2.00 1.59
CA ILE A 58 1.58 3.44 1.83
C ILE A 58 2.98 4.04 2.07
N MET A 59 3.21 5.22 1.55
CA MET A 59 4.44 5.98 1.77
C MET A 59 4.09 7.46 1.94
N THR A 60 4.76 8.14 2.84
CA THR A 60 4.64 9.58 2.99
C THR A 60 5.76 10.28 2.23
N ASP A 61 5.39 11.09 1.25
CA ASP A 61 6.31 11.89 0.47
C ASP A 61 6.31 13.35 0.96
N PRO A 62 7.48 13.99 1.13
CA PRO A 62 7.56 15.37 1.64
C PRO A 62 6.87 16.41 0.77
N TYR A 63 6.72 16.13 -0.56
CA TYR A 63 6.21 17.10 -1.54
C TYR A 63 4.76 16.86 -1.92
N VAL A 64 4.36 15.61 -2.06
CA VAL A 64 2.99 15.25 -2.51
C VAL A 64 2.12 14.67 -1.40
N GLY A 65 2.70 14.43 -0.22
CA GLY A 65 2.01 13.86 0.91
C GLY A 65 1.86 12.34 0.80
N LYS A 66 0.70 11.82 1.13
CA LYS A 66 0.43 10.39 1.13
C LYS A 66 0.37 9.82 -0.28
N LEU A 67 1.21 8.82 -0.54
CA LEU A 67 1.24 8.00 -1.74
C LEU A 67 0.72 6.60 -1.40
N ALA A 68 -0.30 6.15 -2.09
CA ALA A 68 -0.80 4.78 -2.00
C ALA A 68 -0.37 4.01 -3.25
N PHE A 69 0.57 3.07 -3.10
CA PHE A 69 0.96 2.17 -4.17
C PHE A 69 -0.08 1.08 -4.31
N PHE A 70 -0.56 0.88 -5.53
CA PHE A 70 -1.58 -0.11 -5.82
C PHE A 70 -1.25 -0.91 -7.08
N ARG A 71 -1.75 -2.14 -7.12
CA ARG A 71 -1.73 -3.00 -8.31
C ARG A 71 -3.13 -3.15 -8.84
N VAL A 72 -3.30 -2.92 -10.14
CA VAL A 72 -4.55 -3.18 -10.85
C VAL A 72 -4.63 -4.65 -11.21
N TYR A 73 -5.69 -5.32 -10.76
CA TYR A 73 -5.95 -6.73 -11.08
C TYR A 73 -6.93 -6.89 -12.24
N SER A 74 -7.84 -5.94 -12.40
CA SER A 74 -8.82 -5.93 -13.50
C SER A 74 -9.27 -4.52 -13.83
N GLY A 75 -9.73 -4.33 -15.04
CA GLY A 75 -10.26 -3.08 -15.53
C GLY A 75 -9.22 -2.00 -15.75
N CYS A 76 -9.69 -0.81 -16.04
CA CYS A 76 -8.88 0.40 -16.19
C CYS A 76 -9.46 1.55 -15.36
N LEU A 77 -8.63 2.52 -15.01
CA LEU A 77 -9.04 3.70 -14.24
C LEU A 77 -8.32 4.96 -14.72
N GLU A 78 -9.08 5.98 -15.03
CA GLU A 78 -8.57 7.32 -15.35
C GLU A 78 -8.27 8.13 -14.09
N ALA A 79 -7.22 8.94 -14.13
CA ALA A 79 -6.92 9.89 -13.08
C ALA A 79 -8.10 10.86 -12.84
N GLY A 80 -8.32 11.23 -11.58
CA GLY A 80 -9.43 12.10 -11.17
C GLY A 80 -10.77 11.41 -10.93
N LYS A 81 -10.92 10.12 -11.28
CA LYS A 81 -12.14 9.33 -11.02
C LYS A 81 -12.28 8.96 -9.55
N THR A 82 -13.48 8.59 -9.18
CA THR A 82 -13.81 8.11 -7.84
C THR A 82 -13.84 6.58 -7.82
N VAL A 83 -13.27 6.00 -6.79
CA VAL A 83 -13.27 4.57 -6.51
C VAL A 83 -13.93 4.30 -5.16
N LEU A 84 -14.41 3.09 -4.96
CA LEU A 84 -14.86 2.59 -3.67
C LEU A 84 -13.70 1.90 -2.96
N ASN A 85 -13.35 2.36 -1.77
CA ASN A 85 -12.56 1.59 -0.82
C ASN A 85 -13.52 0.62 -0.12
N THR A 86 -13.46 -0.64 -0.51
CA THR A 86 -14.45 -1.64 -0.10
C THR A 86 -14.31 -2.03 1.36
N ASN A 87 -13.07 -2.11 1.86
CA ASN A 87 -12.79 -2.48 3.25
C ASN A 87 -13.34 -1.43 4.23
N LYS A 88 -13.25 -0.15 3.87
CA LYS A 88 -13.74 0.98 4.69
C LYS A 88 -15.13 1.47 4.29
N LYS A 89 -15.72 0.92 3.23
CA LYS A 89 -17.04 1.30 2.69
C LYS A 89 -17.13 2.80 2.39
N GLN A 90 -16.03 3.39 1.89
CA GLN A 90 -15.94 4.82 1.60
C GLN A 90 -15.52 5.07 0.15
N ARG A 91 -16.08 6.13 -0.42
CA ARG A 91 -15.67 6.63 -1.73
C ARG A 91 -14.45 7.53 -1.57
N GLU A 92 -13.45 7.30 -2.40
CA GLU A 92 -12.27 8.15 -2.47
C GLU A 92 -11.98 8.58 -3.90
N ARG A 93 -11.47 9.80 -4.04
CA ARG A 93 -11.08 10.30 -5.35
C ARG A 93 -9.61 9.96 -5.61
N MET A 94 -9.35 9.22 -6.66
CA MET A 94 -8.02 8.96 -7.20
C MET A 94 -7.54 10.24 -7.89
N GLY A 95 -6.88 11.15 -7.16
CA GLY A 95 -6.52 12.48 -7.66
C GLY A 95 -5.57 12.41 -8.86
N ARG A 96 -4.29 12.20 -8.59
CA ARG A 96 -3.25 11.93 -9.58
C ARG A 96 -2.82 10.48 -9.51
N ILE A 97 -2.47 9.91 -10.64
CA ILE A 97 -1.87 8.59 -10.73
C ILE A 97 -0.44 8.78 -11.25
N LEU A 98 0.52 8.19 -10.57
CA LEU A 98 1.94 8.36 -10.85
C LEU A 98 2.59 7.02 -11.17
N LEU A 99 3.35 6.97 -12.25
CA LEU A 99 4.36 5.94 -12.46
C LEU A 99 5.61 6.34 -11.67
N MET A 100 6.03 5.46 -10.77
CA MET A 100 7.18 5.69 -9.92
C MET A 100 8.35 4.81 -10.36
N HIS A 101 9.47 5.43 -10.70
CA HIS A 101 10.72 4.71 -10.93
C HIS A 101 11.88 5.47 -10.27
N ALA A 102 12.42 4.88 -9.22
CA ALA A 102 13.35 5.53 -8.30
C ALA A 102 12.75 6.85 -7.75
N ASN A 103 13.43 8.00 -7.96
CA ASN A 103 12.97 9.32 -7.54
C ASN A 103 12.18 10.07 -8.63
N HIS A 104 11.98 9.45 -9.79
CA HIS A 104 11.21 10.05 -10.88
C HIS A 104 9.74 9.73 -10.75
N ARG A 105 8.92 10.73 -11.05
CA ARG A 105 7.46 10.68 -11.02
C ARG A 105 6.94 11.11 -12.37
N GLU A 106 6.13 10.28 -12.97
CA GLU A 106 5.47 10.56 -14.24
C GLU A 106 3.97 10.46 -14.04
N ASP A 107 3.23 11.49 -14.47
CA ASP A 107 1.77 11.47 -14.37
C ASP A 107 1.18 10.54 -15.43
N LEU A 108 0.35 9.59 -14.98
CA LEU A 108 -0.39 8.71 -15.85
C LEU A 108 -1.85 9.18 -15.98
N PRO A 109 -2.36 9.36 -17.20
CA PRO A 109 -3.77 9.70 -17.40
C PRO A 109 -4.70 8.53 -17.09
N VAL A 110 -4.21 7.30 -17.29
CA VAL A 110 -4.97 6.06 -17.10
C VAL A 110 -4.03 4.94 -16.69
N VAL A 111 -4.54 3.98 -15.93
CA VAL A 111 -3.89 2.70 -15.60
C VAL A 111 -4.76 1.55 -16.06
N TYR A 112 -4.11 0.44 -16.40
CA TYR A 112 -4.71 -0.75 -16.99
C TYR A 112 -4.48 -1.99 -16.12
N SER A 113 -5.16 -3.07 -16.44
CA SER A 113 -5.00 -4.37 -15.78
C SER A 113 -3.54 -4.84 -15.82
N GLY A 114 -2.99 -5.18 -14.65
CA GLY A 114 -1.59 -5.57 -14.47
C GLY A 114 -0.65 -4.44 -14.07
N ASP A 115 -1.05 -3.18 -14.23
CA ASP A 115 -0.21 -2.03 -13.86
C ASP A 115 0.01 -1.92 -12.34
N ILE A 116 1.18 -1.40 -12.00
CA ILE A 116 1.53 -0.93 -10.66
C ILE A 116 1.78 0.57 -10.73
N ALA A 117 1.04 1.32 -9.93
CA ALA A 117 1.15 2.76 -9.88
C ALA A 117 1.00 3.29 -8.44
N ALA A 118 1.23 4.59 -8.27
CA ALA A 118 0.99 5.28 -7.00
C ALA A 118 -0.13 6.32 -7.17
N ALA A 119 -1.07 6.34 -6.23
CA ALA A 119 -2.15 7.31 -6.19
C ALA A 119 -1.86 8.42 -5.18
N VAL A 120 -2.16 9.66 -5.56
CA VAL A 120 -2.20 10.83 -4.69
C VAL A 120 -3.65 11.21 -4.42
N GLY A 121 -3.96 11.52 -3.17
CA GLY A 121 -5.29 12.02 -2.79
C GLY A 121 -6.19 11.01 -2.10
N LEU A 122 -5.75 9.77 -1.94
CA LEU A 122 -6.44 8.75 -1.13
C LEU A 122 -6.16 9.03 0.36
N LYS A 123 -7.15 9.58 1.06
CA LYS A 123 -6.98 10.02 2.45
C LYS A 123 -7.11 8.88 3.46
N ASN A 124 -8.07 7.99 3.22
CA ASN A 124 -8.44 6.94 4.17
C ASN A 124 -7.87 5.57 3.81
N THR A 125 -7.39 5.38 2.58
CA THR A 125 -6.82 4.12 2.11
C THR A 125 -5.57 3.76 2.91
N THR A 126 -5.51 2.52 3.39
CA THR A 126 -4.36 1.92 4.08
C THR A 126 -3.86 0.69 3.33
N THR A 127 -2.70 0.17 3.75
CA THR A 127 -2.13 -1.06 3.17
C THR A 127 -3.10 -2.23 3.35
N GLY A 128 -3.37 -2.96 2.26
CA GLY A 128 -4.31 -4.08 2.23
C GLY A 128 -5.73 -3.70 1.80
N ASP A 129 -6.04 -2.41 1.62
CA ASP A 129 -7.36 -1.99 1.17
C ASP A 129 -7.58 -2.28 -0.32
N THR A 130 -8.79 -2.73 -0.65
CA THR A 130 -9.24 -2.93 -2.03
C THR A 130 -9.93 -1.67 -2.54
N LEU A 131 -9.51 -1.24 -3.72
CA LEU A 131 -10.10 -0.12 -4.48
C LEU A 131 -10.81 -0.68 -5.71
N CYS A 132 -12.10 -0.43 -5.86
CA CYS A 132 -12.86 -1.01 -6.98
C CYS A 132 -13.92 -0.06 -7.56
N ASP A 133 -14.56 -0.50 -8.65
CA ASP A 133 -15.75 0.14 -9.18
C ASP A 133 -16.91 -0.01 -8.19
N GLU A 134 -17.61 1.09 -7.93
CA GLU A 134 -18.74 1.15 -7.00
C GLU A 134 -19.91 0.24 -7.37
N LYS A 135 -20.14 0.04 -8.67
CA LYS A 135 -21.24 -0.80 -9.16
C LYS A 135 -20.94 -2.29 -9.03
N HIS A 136 -19.67 -2.65 -8.99
CA HIS A 136 -19.18 -4.03 -8.92
C HIS A 136 -18.23 -4.18 -7.74
N PRO A 137 -18.72 -4.02 -6.49
CA PRO A 137 -17.87 -4.04 -5.31
C PRO A 137 -17.29 -5.44 -5.08
N ILE A 138 -16.02 -5.49 -4.75
CA ILE A 138 -15.30 -6.72 -4.40
C ILE A 138 -14.29 -6.39 -3.29
N VAL A 139 -14.03 -7.32 -2.41
CA VAL A 139 -12.90 -7.32 -1.48
C VAL A 139 -11.92 -8.38 -1.96
N LEU A 140 -10.76 -7.98 -2.43
CA LEU A 140 -9.68 -8.89 -2.78
C LEU A 140 -9.09 -9.48 -1.50
N GLU A 141 -8.22 -10.49 -1.66
CA GLU A 141 -7.57 -11.15 -0.53
C GLU A 141 -6.93 -10.13 0.43
N ASN A 142 -7.26 -10.23 1.72
CA ASN A 142 -6.70 -9.36 2.74
C ASN A 142 -5.25 -9.77 3.04
N MET A 143 -4.35 -8.79 3.04
CA MET A 143 -2.99 -8.97 3.51
C MET A 143 -3.01 -9.18 5.03
N VAL A 144 -2.44 -10.29 5.48
CA VAL A 144 -2.32 -10.58 6.92
C VAL A 144 -0.94 -10.15 7.39
N PHE A 145 -0.90 -9.23 8.34
CA PHE A 145 0.34 -8.75 8.94
C PHE A 145 0.53 -9.39 10.31
N PRO A 146 1.78 -9.80 10.66
CA PRO A 146 2.06 -10.35 11.99
C PRO A 146 1.90 -9.28 13.07
N GLU A 147 1.48 -9.71 14.25
CA GLU A 147 1.39 -8.83 15.42
C GLU A 147 2.78 -8.46 15.94
N PRO A 148 2.98 -7.22 16.41
CA PRO A 148 4.24 -6.78 17.01
C PRO A 148 4.61 -7.61 18.21
N VAL A 149 5.90 -7.96 18.33
CA VAL A 149 6.42 -8.84 19.39
C VAL A 149 7.15 -8.09 20.51
N ILE A 150 7.62 -6.88 20.26
CA ILE A 150 8.35 -6.04 21.23
C ILE A 150 7.61 -4.71 21.41
N ARG A 151 7.63 -4.21 22.65
CA ARG A 151 7.03 -2.93 23.04
C ARG A 151 8.04 -2.11 23.83
N VAL A 152 8.12 -0.82 23.53
CA VAL A 152 9.03 0.11 24.19
C VAL A 152 8.29 1.41 24.49
N ALA A 153 8.46 1.94 25.68
CA ALA A 153 8.00 3.28 26.04
C ALA A 153 8.97 4.31 25.49
N ILE A 154 8.42 5.37 24.88
CA ILE A 154 9.22 6.47 24.37
C ILE A 154 8.74 7.80 24.92
N GLU A 155 9.68 8.73 25.12
CA GLU A 155 9.39 10.08 25.57
C GLU A 155 10.16 11.09 24.72
N PRO A 156 9.55 12.24 24.38
CA PRO A 156 10.27 13.28 23.66
C PRO A 156 11.26 13.97 24.60
N LYS A 157 12.45 14.31 24.11
CA LYS A 157 13.49 15.03 24.87
C LYS A 157 13.02 16.43 25.34
N THR A 158 12.03 17.01 24.66
CA THR A 158 11.50 18.35 24.98
C THR A 158 9.98 18.37 24.86
N LYS A 159 9.30 19.23 25.63
CA LYS A 159 7.84 19.41 25.54
C LYS A 159 7.38 19.84 24.14
N ALA A 160 8.17 20.66 23.44
CA ALA A 160 7.89 21.06 22.05
C ALA A 160 8.01 19.90 21.05
N GLY A 161 8.71 18.82 21.41
CA GLY A 161 8.81 17.60 20.62
C GLY A 161 7.58 16.70 20.67
N GLN A 162 6.71 16.85 21.67
CA GLN A 162 5.55 15.97 21.88
C GLN A 162 4.60 15.95 20.67
N GLU A 163 4.24 17.11 20.16
CA GLU A 163 3.34 17.21 18.99
C GLU A 163 3.99 16.63 17.73
N LYS A 164 5.27 16.96 17.52
CA LYS A 164 6.03 16.43 16.36
C LYS A 164 6.17 14.93 16.41
N MET A 165 6.44 14.36 17.59
CA MET A 165 6.51 12.93 17.82
C MET A 165 5.17 12.26 17.49
N GLY A 166 4.04 12.78 17.97
CA GLY A 166 2.72 12.25 17.67
C GLY A 166 2.42 12.21 16.17
N ILE A 167 2.75 13.29 15.43
CA ILE A 167 2.58 13.35 13.98
C ILE A 167 3.49 12.33 13.26
N ALA A 168 4.74 12.19 13.70
CA ALA A 168 5.69 11.26 13.10
C ALA A 168 5.25 9.81 13.32
N LEU A 169 4.84 9.46 14.54
CA LEU A 169 4.37 8.12 14.88
C LEU A 169 3.09 7.74 14.11
N ALA A 170 2.16 8.69 13.95
CA ALA A 170 0.94 8.46 13.15
C ALA A 170 1.28 8.15 11.68
N LYS A 171 2.23 8.88 11.08
CA LYS A 171 2.70 8.61 9.70
C LYS A 171 3.37 7.24 9.59
N LEU A 172 4.24 6.89 10.52
CA LEU A 172 4.91 5.59 10.55
C LEU A 172 3.91 4.43 10.68
N ALA A 173 2.89 4.57 11.51
CA ALA A 173 1.82 3.58 11.63
C ALA A 173 0.96 3.45 10.38
N GLU A 174 0.85 4.50 9.54
CA GLU A 174 0.20 4.40 8.24
C GLU A 174 1.09 3.70 7.19
N GLU A 175 2.42 3.87 7.27
CA GLU A 175 3.38 3.29 6.32
C GLU A 175 3.68 1.82 6.61
N ASP A 176 3.80 1.46 7.89
CA ASP A 176 4.15 0.12 8.34
C ASP A 176 3.01 -0.51 9.17
N PRO A 177 2.26 -1.45 8.60
CA PRO A 177 1.16 -2.11 9.30
C PRO A 177 1.62 -3.02 10.45
N THR A 178 2.93 -3.33 10.56
CA THR A 178 3.51 -4.08 11.68
C THR A 178 3.98 -3.19 12.82
N PHE A 179 3.97 -1.87 12.61
CA PHE A 179 4.26 -0.87 13.64
C PHE A 179 2.97 -0.37 14.28
N LYS A 180 2.89 -0.39 15.60
CA LYS A 180 1.76 0.15 16.36
C LYS A 180 2.24 1.19 17.37
N THR A 181 1.41 2.20 17.60
CA THR A 181 1.64 3.21 18.64
C THR A 181 0.34 3.47 19.38
N TYR A 182 0.43 3.60 20.70
CA TYR A 182 -0.71 3.88 21.58
C TYR A 182 -0.22 4.50 22.89
N THR A 183 -1.14 5.12 23.61
CA THR A 183 -0.87 5.58 24.97
C THR A 183 -1.33 4.53 25.95
N ASP A 184 -0.46 4.14 26.86
CA ASP A 184 -0.78 3.23 27.96
C ASP A 184 -1.70 3.94 28.95
N GLU A 185 -2.85 3.36 29.24
CA GLU A 185 -3.89 4.00 30.08
C GLU A 185 -3.49 4.09 31.55
N GLU A 186 -2.64 3.18 32.05
CA GLU A 186 -2.22 3.15 33.46
C GLU A 186 -1.06 4.12 33.72
N THR A 187 -0.08 4.13 32.82
CA THR A 187 1.15 4.92 33.00
C THR A 187 1.13 6.27 32.30
N GLY A 188 0.22 6.46 31.32
CA GLY A 188 0.18 7.64 30.46
C GLY A 188 1.34 7.75 29.47
N GLN A 189 2.19 6.73 29.37
CA GLN A 189 3.34 6.70 28.47
C GLN A 189 2.95 6.40 27.04
N THR A 190 3.69 6.98 26.09
CA THR A 190 3.56 6.59 24.67
C THR A 190 4.34 5.31 24.42
N ILE A 191 3.63 4.28 23.99
CA ILE A 191 4.21 2.98 23.66
C ILE A 191 4.31 2.85 22.15
N ILE A 192 5.45 2.36 21.67
CA ILE A 192 5.65 1.88 20.31
C ILE A 192 5.86 0.36 20.34
N ALA A 193 5.28 -0.32 19.35
CA ALA A 193 5.38 -1.77 19.23
C ALA A 193 5.82 -2.14 17.80
N GLY A 194 6.70 -3.12 17.68
CA GLY A 194 7.27 -3.53 16.39
C GLY A 194 7.77 -4.98 16.40
N MET A 195 8.33 -5.41 15.27
CA MET A 195 8.73 -6.79 15.02
C MET A 195 10.06 -7.19 15.68
N GLY A 196 10.82 -6.24 16.22
CA GLY A 196 12.09 -6.49 16.86
C GLY A 196 12.77 -5.23 17.33
N GLU A 197 13.85 -5.39 18.15
CA GLU A 197 14.62 -4.28 18.72
C GLU A 197 15.19 -3.38 17.63
N LEU A 198 15.86 -3.95 16.63
CA LEU A 198 16.42 -3.20 15.50
C LEU A 198 15.34 -2.44 14.71
N HIS A 199 14.13 -3.01 14.56
CA HIS A 199 13.01 -2.33 13.91
C HIS A 199 12.66 -1.04 14.66
N LEU A 200 12.52 -1.10 15.98
CA LEU A 200 12.19 0.08 16.80
C LEU A 200 13.34 1.07 16.91
N GLU A 201 14.60 0.61 16.99
CA GLU A 201 15.79 1.48 17.02
C GLU A 201 15.94 2.34 15.76
N ILE A 202 15.58 1.79 14.58
CA ILE A 202 15.64 2.55 13.31
C ILE A 202 14.54 3.62 13.24
N ILE A 203 13.40 3.38 13.91
CA ILE A 203 12.26 4.31 13.93
C ILE A 203 12.51 5.51 14.86
N VAL A 204 13.21 5.31 15.97
CA VAL A 204 13.51 6.31 17.00
C VAL A 204 14.81 7.07 16.68
#